data_ad60150ff3ea791e75e0d0766aa8a555
#
_entry.id   ad60150ff3ea791e75e0d0766aa8a555
#
_cell.length_a   1.000
_cell.length_b   1.000
_cell.length_c   1.000
_cell.angle_alpha   90.00
_cell.angle_beta   90.00
_cell.angle_gamma   90.00
#
_symmetry.space_group_name_H-M   'P 1'
#
loop_
_entity.id
_entity.type
_entity.pdbx_description
1 polymer ?
#
loop_
_entity_poly.entity_id
_entity_poly.type
_entity_poly.pdbx_seq_one_letter_code
_entity_poly.pdbx_strand_id
1 'polypeptide(L)'
;EAKGVVVLAHGIGGGGQNSYMDVAYYFASNGYDVFAYDATGNDESEGEGVNGIPQGVADLSHAINYLNDIEEVKGLPVMLWGHSWGGYCVSAVLNYHPEVRAVATISGFNKSGDLIKSQGEQIVGGLIDFMMPYVNSIEAFKCGDYCSATALSGFENTDCGVFVAHSADDTTVPIEYGYEIYYKQYADNPRFEFVKYANKGHNAIIYSDEYVSYMNNFAAEMKSFFGADKTPSQLLQRTSRSEYILQRHKHRAVRHHFGFL
;
A
#
# COMPACT_ATOMS: atom_id res chain seq x y z
N GLU A 1 -10.83 -23.08 11.30
CA GLU A 1 -11.38 -22.21 10.22
C GLU A 1 -10.74 -20.82 10.30
N ALA A 2 -10.43 -20.21 9.17
CA ALA A 2 -9.92 -18.85 9.13
C ALA A 2 -10.98 -17.86 9.63
N LYS A 3 -10.53 -16.78 10.25
CA LYS A 3 -11.42 -15.69 10.74
C LYS A 3 -11.99 -14.84 9.60
N GLY A 4 -11.35 -14.85 8.46
CA GLY A 4 -11.66 -14.08 7.27
C GLY A 4 -10.49 -14.09 6.30
N VAL A 5 -10.62 -13.40 5.19
CA VAL A 5 -9.55 -13.19 4.21
C VAL A 5 -9.13 -11.72 4.17
N VAL A 6 -7.82 -11.47 4.20
CA VAL A 6 -7.24 -10.14 4.05
C VAL A 6 -6.63 -10.01 2.66
N VAL A 7 -7.15 -9.08 1.86
CA VAL A 7 -6.59 -8.74 0.55
C VAL A 7 -5.55 -7.64 0.73
N LEU A 8 -4.32 -7.87 0.26
CA LEU A 8 -3.22 -6.91 0.32
C LEU A 8 -3.08 -6.15 -1.00
N ALA A 9 -3.30 -4.84 -0.97
CA ALA A 9 -3.08 -3.94 -2.09
C ALA A 9 -1.75 -3.20 -1.93
N HIS A 10 -0.81 -3.45 -2.86
CA HIS A 10 0.54 -2.89 -2.80
C HIS A 10 0.64 -1.43 -3.26
N GLY A 11 1.74 -0.75 -2.92
CA GLY A 11 2.08 0.58 -3.42
C GLY A 11 2.59 0.55 -4.87
N ILE A 12 2.62 1.71 -5.54
CA ILE A 12 3.16 1.83 -6.92
C ILE A 12 4.60 1.34 -6.97
N GLY A 13 4.92 0.50 -7.96
CA GLY A 13 6.24 -0.06 -8.18
C GLY A 13 6.61 -1.19 -7.22
N GLY A 14 5.64 -1.68 -6.43
CA GLY A 14 5.77 -2.89 -5.62
C GLY A 14 5.00 -4.06 -6.25
N GLY A 15 5.22 -5.26 -5.70
CA GLY A 15 4.40 -6.45 -5.95
C GLY A 15 3.73 -6.90 -4.66
N GLY A 16 2.58 -7.59 -4.78
CA GLY A 16 1.80 -8.03 -3.63
C GLY A 16 2.59 -8.94 -2.71
N GLN A 17 3.19 -9.97 -3.29
CA GLN A 17 3.90 -10.99 -2.52
C GLN A 17 5.30 -10.58 -2.06
N ASN A 18 6.00 -9.72 -2.82
CA ASN A 18 7.39 -9.38 -2.54
C ASN A 18 7.55 -8.21 -1.56
N SER A 19 6.62 -7.26 -1.59
CA SER A 19 6.76 -6.00 -0.84
C SER A 19 6.19 -6.05 0.58
N TYR A 20 5.21 -6.93 0.84
CA TYR A 20 4.43 -6.93 2.10
C TYR A 20 4.34 -8.32 2.76
N MET A 21 5.35 -9.16 2.57
CA MET A 21 5.40 -10.50 3.17
C MET A 21 5.29 -10.48 4.71
N ASP A 22 5.77 -9.42 5.33
CA ASP A 22 5.73 -9.26 6.78
C ASP A 22 4.30 -9.02 7.26
N VAL A 23 3.56 -8.19 6.53
CA VAL A 23 2.14 -7.91 6.77
C VAL A 23 1.34 -9.18 6.52
N ALA A 24 1.61 -9.91 5.42
CA ALA A 24 0.99 -11.19 5.13
C ALA A 24 1.21 -12.20 6.25
N TYR A 25 2.46 -12.33 6.72
CA TYR A 25 2.80 -13.22 7.83
C TYR A 25 2.08 -12.84 9.12
N TYR A 26 1.97 -11.54 9.42
CA TYR A 26 1.25 -11.06 10.59
C TYR A 26 -0.22 -11.53 10.56
N PHE A 27 -0.94 -11.27 9.49
CA PHE A 27 -2.35 -11.68 9.39
C PHE A 27 -2.51 -13.20 9.40
N ALA A 28 -1.68 -13.93 8.66
CA ALA A 28 -1.71 -15.38 8.65
C ALA A 28 -1.45 -15.97 10.06
N SER A 29 -0.49 -15.42 10.81
CA SER A 29 -0.18 -15.83 12.18
C SER A 29 -1.30 -15.52 13.17
N ASN A 30 -2.20 -14.61 12.83
CA ASN A 30 -3.38 -14.25 13.63
C ASN A 30 -4.67 -14.96 13.17
N GLY A 31 -4.55 -15.94 12.26
CA GLY A 31 -5.66 -16.82 11.85
C GLY A 31 -6.53 -16.27 10.74
N TYR A 32 -5.97 -15.44 9.88
CA TYR A 32 -6.60 -14.98 8.64
C TYR A 32 -5.96 -15.65 7.43
N ASP A 33 -6.74 -15.94 6.41
CA ASP A 33 -6.18 -16.19 5.09
C ASP A 33 -5.74 -14.87 4.45
N VAL A 34 -4.68 -14.91 3.65
CA VAL A 34 -4.13 -13.70 3.01
C VAL A 34 -4.10 -13.91 1.51
N PHE A 35 -4.71 -12.98 0.79
CA PHE A 35 -4.67 -12.91 -0.66
C PHE A 35 -3.86 -11.67 -1.08
N ALA A 36 -2.70 -11.90 -1.70
CA ALA A 36 -1.87 -10.87 -2.29
C ALA A 36 -1.85 -11.01 -3.80
N TYR A 37 -1.89 -9.90 -4.52
CA TYR A 37 -1.87 -9.87 -5.98
C TYR A 37 -0.91 -8.78 -6.48
N ASP A 38 -0.43 -8.95 -7.70
CA ASP A 38 0.30 -7.92 -8.41
C ASP A 38 -0.68 -7.17 -9.31
N ALA A 39 -0.78 -5.85 -9.15
CA ALA A 39 -1.63 -5.03 -9.99
C ALA A 39 -1.10 -4.98 -11.43
N THR A 40 -1.96 -4.68 -12.39
CA THR A 40 -1.64 -4.60 -13.82
C THR A 40 -0.32 -3.86 -14.08
N GLY A 41 0.59 -4.52 -14.80
CA GLY A 41 1.90 -3.97 -15.17
C GLY A 41 2.91 -3.87 -14.03
N ASN A 42 2.67 -4.53 -12.89
CA ASN A 42 3.61 -4.63 -11.78
C ASN A 42 4.03 -6.10 -11.59
N ASP A 43 5.27 -6.27 -11.15
CA ASP A 43 5.94 -7.54 -10.84
C ASP A 43 5.66 -8.64 -11.89
N GLU A 44 4.91 -9.70 -11.58
CA GLU A 44 4.63 -10.83 -12.49
C GLU A 44 3.30 -10.68 -13.26
N SER A 45 2.50 -9.64 -12.98
CA SER A 45 1.25 -9.40 -13.71
C SER A 45 1.49 -8.84 -15.11
N GLU A 46 0.63 -9.28 -16.04
CA GLU A 46 0.63 -8.78 -17.41
C GLU A 46 0.31 -7.27 -17.48
N GLY A 47 0.70 -6.64 -18.58
CA GLY A 47 0.51 -5.20 -18.85
C GLY A 47 1.83 -4.46 -19.01
N GLU A 48 1.79 -3.36 -19.77
CA GLU A 48 2.98 -2.55 -20.06
C GLU A 48 3.31 -1.55 -18.93
N GLY A 49 2.45 -1.42 -17.93
CA GLY A 49 2.57 -0.51 -16.80
C GLY A 49 1.23 -0.07 -16.24
N VAL A 50 1.28 0.77 -15.22
CA VAL A 50 0.08 1.35 -14.59
C VAL A 50 -0.56 2.37 -15.54
N ASN A 51 -1.81 2.15 -15.92
CA ASN A 51 -2.54 2.98 -16.88
C ASN A 51 -3.17 4.27 -16.27
N GLY A 52 -2.88 4.55 -15.03
CA GLY A 52 -3.40 5.64 -14.21
C GLY A 52 -3.61 5.19 -12.78
N ILE A 53 -3.67 6.12 -11.85
CA ILE A 53 -3.85 5.81 -10.43
C ILE A 53 -5.13 5.00 -10.16
N PRO A 54 -6.30 5.29 -10.80
CA PRO A 54 -7.52 4.51 -10.58
C PRO A 54 -7.49 3.07 -11.11
N GLN A 55 -6.50 2.69 -11.93
CA GLN A 55 -6.32 1.31 -12.36
C GLN A 55 -6.24 0.34 -11.18
N GLY A 56 -5.54 0.73 -10.11
CA GLY A 56 -5.45 -0.12 -8.93
C GLY A 56 -6.78 -0.36 -8.20
N VAL A 57 -7.75 0.54 -8.34
CA VAL A 57 -9.12 0.31 -7.82
C VAL A 57 -9.82 -0.77 -8.64
N ALA A 58 -9.67 -0.74 -9.98
CA ALA A 58 -10.21 -1.75 -10.87
C ALA A 58 -9.58 -3.12 -10.59
N ASP A 59 -8.25 -3.17 -10.49
CA ASP A 59 -7.51 -4.41 -10.22
C ASP A 59 -7.93 -5.02 -8.88
N LEU A 60 -8.04 -4.20 -7.83
CA LEU A 60 -8.51 -4.64 -6.52
C LEU A 60 -9.97 -5.13 -6.56
N SER A 61 -10.85 -4.45 -7.31
CA SER A 61 -12.23 -4.90 -7.50
C SER A 61 -12.29 -6.28 -8.15
N HIS A 62 -11.46 -6.53 -9.16
CA HIS A 62 -11.34 -7.85 -9.77
C HIS A 62 -10.76 -8.89 -8.81
N ALA A 63 -9.76 -8.52 -8.02
CA ALA A 63 -9.16 -9.39 -7.00
C ALA A 63 -10.20 -9.82 -5.95
N ILE A 64 -11.03 -8.88 -5.46
CA ILE A 64 -12.12 -9.18 -4.50
C ILE A 64 -13.16 -10.14 -5.14
N ASN A 65 -13.56 -9.87 -6.39
CA ASN A 65 -14.50 -10.74 -7.09
C ASN A 65 -13.95 -12.16 -7.26
N TYR A 66 -12.65 -12.29 -7.56
CA TYR A 66 -12.00 -13.58 -7.75
C TYR A 66 -12.00 -14.45 -6.48
N LEU A 67 -12.08 -13.87 -5.27
CA LEU A 67 -12.20 -14.64 -4.03
C LEU A 67 -13.42 -15.57 -4.02
N ASN A 68 -14.48 -15.23 -4.77
CA ASN A 68 -15.66 -16.09 -4.90
C ASN A 68 -15.40 -17.38 -5.68
N ASP A 69 -14.31 -17.44 -6.43
CA ASP A 69 -13.90 -18.60 -7.22
C ASP A 69 -12.90 -19.50 -6.47
N ILE A 70 -12.43 -19.04 -5.30
CA ILE A 70 -11.48 -19.77 -4.43
C ILE A 70 -12.25 -20.45 -3.31
N GLU A 71 -12.44 -21.77 -3.41
CA GLU A 71 -13.26 -22.54 -2.45
C GLU A 71 -12.81 -22.41 -0.99
N GLU A 72 -11.49 -22.23 -0.74
CA GLU A 72 -10.92 -22.12 0.60
C GLU A 72 -11.33 -20.85 1.34
N VAL A 73 -11.61 -19.76 0.60
CA VAL A 73 -11.95 -18.45 1.18
C VAL A 73 -13.35 -17.97 0.86
N LYS A 74 -14.07 -18.70 0.02
CA LYS A 74 -15.42 -18.37 -0.40
C LYS A 74 -16.38 -18.21 0.78
N GLY A 75 -17.02 -17.04 0.84
CA GLY A 75 -17.96 -16.72 1.91
C GLY A 75 -17.34 -16.28 3.22
N LEU A 76 -16.01 -16.23 3.33
CA LEU A 76 -15.35 -15.63 4.48
C LEU A 76 -15.52 -14.10 4.47
N PRO A 77 -15.54 -13.45 5.65
CA PRO A 77 -15.48 -11.99 5.74
C PRO A 77 -14.24 -11.45 5.02
N VAL A 78 -14.43 -10.47 4.13
CA VAL A 78 -13.34 -9.82 3.39
C VAL A 78 -12.90 -8.56 4.12
N MET A 79 -11.58 -8.45 4.33
CA MET A 79 -10.91 -7.28 4.84
C MET A 79 -9.84 -6.84 3.85
N LEU A 80 -9.55 -5.53 3.83
CA LEU A 80 -8.57 -4.97 2.92
C LEU A 80 -7.47 -4.28 3.70
N TRP A 81 -6.24 -4.44 3.24
CA TRP A 81 -5.09 -3.70 3.74
C TRP A 81 -4.32 -3.11 2.56
N GLY A 82 -3.96 -1.84 2.63
CA GLY A 82 -3.20 -1.21 1.56
C GLY A 82 -2.29 -0.08 2.04
N HIS A 83 -1.14 0.05 1.38
CA HIS A 83 -0.15 1.08 1.64
C HIS A 83 0.02 2.00 0.43
N SER A 84 0.13 3.31 0.66
CA SER A 84 0.37 4.29 -0.40
C SER A 84 -0.74 4.26 -1.47
N TRP A 85 -0.41 3.96 -2.72
CA TRP A 85 -1.39 3.69 -3.78
C TRP A 85 -2.42 2.62 -3.37
N GLY A 86 -1.96 1.51 -2.76
CA GLY A 86 -2.84 0.51 -2.20
C GLY A 86 -3.78 1.07 -1.13
N GLY A 87 -3.31 2.03 -0.31
CA GLY A 87 -4.14 2.72 0.69
C GLY A 87 -5.29 3.52 0.06
N TYR A 88 -5.06 4.17 -1.08
CA TYR A 88 -6.12 4.75 -1.90
C TYR A 88 -7.04 3.67 -2.45
N CYS A 89 -6.48 2.62 -3.06
CA CYS A 89 -7.25 1.56 -3.70
C CYS A 89 -8.22 0.89 -2.72
N VAL A 90 -7.76 0.49 -1.52
CA VAL A 90 -8.61 -0.19 -0.52
C VAL A 90 -9.74 0.70 0.00
N SER A 91 -9.55 2.01 0.02
CA SER A 91 -10.56 2.96 0.44
C SER A 91 -11.54 3.29 -0.69
N ALA A 92 -11.04 3.51 -1.90
CA ALA A 92 -11.87 3.87 -3.05
C ALA A 92 -12.67 2.69 -3.60
N VAL A 93 -12.19 1.45 -3.49
CA VAL A 93 -12.90 0.25 -3.94
C VAL A 93 -14.21 -0.01 -3.20
N LEU A 94 -14.37 0.54 -1.99
CA LEU A 94 -15.60 0.45 -1.21
C LEU A 94 -16.83 1.06 -1.92
N ASN A 95 -16.60 1.91 -2.93
CA ASN A 95 -17.69 2.38 -3.82
C ASN A 95 -18.37 1.23 -4.59
N TYR A 96 -17.65 0.13 -4.79
CA TYR A 96 -18.07 -1.03 -5.60
C TYR A 96 -18.24 -2.30 -4.75
N HIS A 97 -17.64 -2.32 -3.55
CA HIS A 97 -17.63 -3.46 -2.63
C HIS A 97 -18.07 -3.05 -1.22
N PRO A 98 -19.35 -2.63 -1.03
CA PRO A 98 -19.85 -2.24 0.27
C PRO A 98 -19.94 -3.39 1.29
N GLU A 99 -19.82 -4.64 0.84
CA GLU A 99 -19.80 -5.85 1.66
C GLU A 99 -18.51 -6.04 2.46
N VAL A 100 -17.43 -5.33 2.13
CA VAL A 100 -16.14 -5.38 2.85
C VAL A 100 -16.35 -5.03 4.32
N ARG A 101 -15.74 -5.82 5.23
CA ARG A 101 -15.96 -5.71 6.67
C ARG A 101 -15.03 -4.75 7.37
N ALA A 102 -13.80 -4.63 6.90
CA ALA A 102 -12.83 -3.69 7.45
C ALA A 102 -11.80 -3.29 6.40
N VAL A 103 -11.27 -2.09 6.54
CA VAL A 103 -10.20 -1.58 5.71
C VAL A 103 -9.11 -0.92 6.55
N ALA A 104 -7.84 -1.20 6.22
CA ALA A 104 -6.70 -0.49 6.76
C ALA A 104 -5.99 0.28 5.63
N THR A 105 -6.02 1.61 5.71
CA THR A 105 -5.35 2.50 4.77
C THR A 105 -4.12 3.13 5.43
N ILE A 106 -2.95 2.79 4.90
CA ILE A 106 -1.65 3.21 5.42
C ILE A 106 -1.01 4.18 4.43
N SER A 107 -0.71 5.39 4.85
CA SER A 107 -0.15 6.45 3.99
C SER A 107 -0.93 6.64 2.67
N GLY A 108 -2.26 6.41 2.72
CA GLY A 108 -3.15 6.54 1.58
C GLY A 108 -3.59 7.99 1.34
N PHE A 109 -4.27 8.22 0.23
CA PHE A 109 -4.79 9.51 -0.19
C PHE A 109 -6.25 9.42 -0.67
N ASN A 110 -6.94 10.56 -0.77
CA ASN A 110 -8.37 10.58 -1.05
C ASN A 110 -8.70 10.32 -2.52
N LYS A 111 -7.99 10.94 -3.44
CA LYS A 111 -8.29 10.82 -4.88
C LYS A 111 -7.04 10.98 -5.75
N SER A 112 -7.06 10.37 -6.92
CA SER A 112 -5.97 10.37 -7.91
C SER A 112 -5.47 11.79 -8.24
N GLY A 113 -6.37 12.68 -8.61
CA GLY A 113 -6.02 14.02 -9.08
C GLY A 113 -5.21 14.84 -8.07
N ASP A 114 -5.44 14.69 -6.75
CA ASP A 114 -4.70 15.41 -5.73
C ASP A 114 -3.24 14.95 -5.69
N LEU A 115 -3.02 13.64 -5.74
CA LEU A 115 -1.66 13.09 -5.74
C LEU A 115 -0.90 13.48 -7.02
N ILE A 116 -1.53 13.34 -8.19
CA ILE A 116 -0.91 13.70 -9.48
C ILE A 116 -0.55 15.18 -9.49
N LYS A 117 -1.46 16.05 -9.03
CA LYS A 117 -1.20 17.48 -8.93
C LYS A 117 -0.01 17.77 -8.01
N SER A 118 0.00 17.21 -6.80
CA SER A 118 1.08 17.39 -5.83
C SER A 118 2.44 16.97 -6.38
N GLN A 119 2.52 15.82 -7.01
CA GLN A 119 3.77 15.33 -7.61
C GLN A 119 4.16 16.15 -8.85
N GLY A 120 3.18 16.55 -9.65
CA GLY A 120 3.39 17.39 -10.83
C GLY A 120 3.90 18.78 -10.48
N GLU A 121 3.42 19.38 -9.38
CA GLU A 121 3.90 20.68 -8.89
C GLU A 121 5.39 20.65 -8.55
N GLN A 122 5.91 19.55 -8.05
CA GLN A 122 7.34 19.37 -7.76
C GLN A 122 8.20 19.33 -9.03
N ILE A 123 7.63 18.91 -10.17
CA ILE A 123 8.37 18.71 -11.43
C ILE A 123 8.23 19.94 -12.35
N VAL A 124 7.01 20.44 -12.51
CA VAL A 124 6.68 21.48 -13.50
C VAL A 124 6.08 22.76 -12.90
N GLY A 125 6.02 22.83 -11.55
CA GLY A 125 5.42 23.97 -10.85
C GLY A 125 3.95 24.17 -11.21
N GLY A 126 3.48 25.42 -11.20
CA GLY A 126 2.08 25.77 -11.50
C GLY A 126 1.59 25.41 -12.92
N LEU A 127 2.46 24.94 -13.80
CA LEU A 127 2.05 24.47 -15.14
C LEU A 127 1.15 23.23 -15.03
N ILE A 128 1.27 22.46 -13.95
CA ILE A 128 0.43 21.28 -13.72
C ILE A 128 -1.07 21.62 -13.74
N ASP A 129 -1.48 22.80 -13.25
CA ASP A 129 -2.89 23.20 -13.22
C ASP A 129 -3.50 23.25 -14.62
N PHE A 130 -2.74 23.67 -15.63
CA PHE A 130 -3.19 23.66 -17.03
C PHE A 130 -3.22 22.25 -17.62
N MET A 131 -2.43 21.32 -17.08
CA MET A 131 -2.37 19.94 -17.56
C MET A 131 -3.44 19.06 -16.93
N MET A 132 -3.92 19.38 -15.72
CA MET A 132 -4.87 18.54 -14.97
C MET A 132 -6.14 18.20 -15.74
N PRO A 133 -6.82 19.08 -16.49
CA PRO A 133 -7.99 18.69 -17.27
C PRO A 133 -7.70 17.59 -18.30
N TYR A 134 -6.51 17.65 -18.92
CA TYR A 134 -6.06 16.63 -19.88
C TYR A 134 -5.73 15.30 -19.17
N VAL A 135 -5.01 15.36 -18.07
CA VAL A 135 -4.69 14.20 -17.24
C VAL A 135 -5.97 13.49 -16.80
N ASN A 136 -6.92 14.24 -16.23
CA ASN A 136 -8.21 13.69 -15.79
C ASN A 136 -9.00 13.06 -16.95
N SER A 137 -8.93 13.65 -18.14
CA SER A 137 -9.60 13.08 -19.34
C SER A 137 -8.97 11.76 -19.77
N ILE A 138 -7.63 11.65 -19.70
CA ILE A 138 -6.92 10.40 -20.01
C ILE A 138 -7.25 9.33 -18.97
N GLU A 139 -7.24 9.65 -17.67
CA GLU A 139 -7.62 8.70 -16.62
C GLU A 139 -9.07 8.22 -16.82
N ALA A 140 -10.00 9.14 -17.10
CA ALA A 140 -11.40 8.79 -17.37
C ALA A 140 -11.54 7.85 -18.58
N PHE A 141 -10.80 8.10 -19.65
CA PHE A 141 -10.80 7.25 -20.84
C PHE A 141 -10.23 5.85 -20.55
N LYS A 142 -9.17 5.77 -19.76
CA LYS A 142 -8.48 4.51 -19.47
C LYS A 142 -9.14 3.68 -18.38
N CYS A 143 -9.62 4.33 -17.31
CA CYS A 143 -10.11 3.65 -16.10
C CYS A 143 -11.63 3.66 -15.95
N GLY A 144 -12.36 4.33 -16.89
CA GLY A 144 -13.82 4.34 -16.91
C GLY A 144 -14.42 4.81 -15.58
N ASP A 145 -15.39 4.07 -15.07
CA ASP A 145 -16.14 4.41 -13.85
C ASP A 145 -15.25 4.51 -12.60
N TYR A 146 -14.12 3.79 -12.57
CA TYR A 146 -13.19 3.81 -11.44
C TYR A 146 -12.44 5.15 -11.28
N CYS A 147 -12.40 5.96 -12.34
CA CYS A 147 -11.71 7.27 -12.33
C CYS A 147 -12.30 8.26 -11.31
N SER A 148 -13.60 8.19 -11.05
CA SER A 148 -14.29 9.09 -10.12
C SER A 148 -14.28 8.63 -8.67
N ALA A 149 -13.78 7.41 -8.40
CA ALA A 149 -13.77 6.84 -7.06
C ALA A 149 -12.84 7.60 -6.12
N THR A 150 -13.36 7.98 -4.95
CA THR A 150 -12.59 8.59 -3.87
C THR A 150 -12.68 7.75 -2.61
N ALA A 151 -11.71 7.91 -1.71
CA ALA A 151 -11.77 7.24 -0.41
C ALA A 151 -12.99 7.71 0.40
N LEU A 152 -13.27 9.02 0.41
CA LEU A 152 -14.42 9.57 1.14
C LEU A 152 -15.74 8.97 0.65
N SER A 153 -15.98 8.94 -0.68
CA SER A 153 -17.20 8.34 -1.23
C SER A 153 -17.29 6.83 -0.90
N GLY A 154 -16.14 6.13 -0.86
CA GLY A 154 -16.09 4.75 -0.42
C GLY A 154 -16.51 4.58 1.05
N PHE A 155 -15.99 5.42 1.94
CA PHE A 155 -16.36 5.38 3.36
C PHE A 155 -17.82 5.73 3.63
N GLU A 156 -18.43 6.57 2.80
CA GLU A 156 -19.85 6.92 2.86
C GLU A 156 -20.75 5.78 2.38
N ASN A 157 -20.25 4.94 1.49
CA ASN A 157 -21.00 3.85 0.84
C ASN A 157 -21.00 2.54 1.67
N THR A 158 -20.34 2.50 2.82
CA THR A 158 -20.19 1.28 3.63
C THR A 158 -20.24 1.56 5.11
N ASP A 159 -20.58 0.53 5.90
CA ASP A 159 -20.50 0.53 7.36
C ASP A 159 -19.27 -0.19 7.92
N CYS A 160 -18.26 -0.48 7.10
CA CYS A 160 -17.06 -1.20 7.52
C CYS A 160 -16.25 -0.45 8.58
N GLY A 161 -15.46 -1.18 9.37
CA GLY A 161 -14.43 -0.60 10.21
C GLY A 161 -13.27 -0.03 9.38
N VAL A 162 -12.76 1.15 9.75
CA VAL A 162 -11.70 1.84 9.01
C VAL A 162 -10.54 2.17 9.94
N PHE A 163 -9.37 1.60 9.64
CA PHE A 163 -8.12 1.97 10.30
C PHE A 163 -7.31 2.89 9.37
N VAL A 164 -6.89 4.04 9.87
CA VAL A 164 -6.13 5.04 9.12
C VAL A 164 -4.81 5.32 9.83
N ALA A 165 -3.69 5.02 9.19
CA ALA A 165 -2.38 5.37 9.71
C ALA A 165 -1.59 6.21 8.72
N HIS A 166 -0.93 7.28 9.22
CA HIS A 166 -0.12 8.18 8.39
C HIS A 166 1.00 8.83 9.22
N SER A 167 2.08 9.24 8.57
CA SER A 167 3.15 9.99 9.21
C SER A 167 3.10 11.47 8.83
N ALA A 168 3.30 12.35 9.81
CA ALA A 168 3.25 13.79 9.61
C ALA A 168 4.37 14.33 8.71
N ASP A 169 5.48 13.58 8.60
CA ASP A 169 6.64 13.92 7.78
C ASP A 169 6.69 13.17 6.45
N ASP A 170 5.56 12.57 6.03
CA ASP A 170 5.45 11.90 4.73
C ASP A 170 5.51 12.92 3.59
N THR A 171 6.61 12.89 2.83
CA THR A 171 6.83 13.78 1.67
C THR A 171 6.43 13.13 0.35
N THR A 172 6.12 11.84 0.34
CA THR A 172 5.68 11.10 -0.85
C THR A 172 4.18 11.24 -1.05
N VAL A 173 3.42 11.02 0.01
CA VAL A 173 1.98 11.29 0.09
C VAL A 173 1.77 12.24 1.25
N PRO A 174 1.71 13.56 1.02
CA PRO A 174 1.49 14.52 2.09
C PRO A 174 0.20 14.23 2.86
N ILE A 175 0.27 14.31 4.19
CA ILE A 175 -0.78 13.88 5.12
C ILE A 175 -2.12 14.61 4.88
N GLU A 176 -2.09 15.81 4.34
CA GLU A 176 -3.25 16.63 3.98
C GLU A 176 -4.09 16.05 2.83
N TYR A 177 -3.55 15.12 2.02
CA TYR A 177 -4.29 14.50 0.92
C TYR A 177 -5.08 13.24 1.33
N GLY A 178 -4.90 12.78 2.56
CA GLY A 178 -5.56 11.59 3.09
C GLY A 178 -5.99 11.76 4.54
N TYR A 179 -5.10 11.46 5.46
CA TYR A 179 -5.38 11.40 6.89
C TYR A 179 -6.13 12.63 7.43
N GLU A 180 -5.68 13.85 7.11
CA GLU A 180 -6.30 15.07 7.64
C GLU A 180 -7.71 15.30 7.10
N ILE A 181 -7.95 14.92 5.83
CA ILE A 181 -9.30 14.96 5.22
C ILE A 181 -10.23 14.00 5.99
N TYR A 182 -9.77 12.76 6.22
CA TYR A 182 -10.56 11.73 6.88
C TYR A 182 -10.79 12.07 8.36
N TYR A 183 -9.74 12.50 9.06
CA TYR A 183 -9.80 12.89 10.46
C TYR A 183 -10.80 14.03 10.69
N LYS A 184 -10.78 15.05 9.83
CA LYS A 184 -11.73 16.18 9.90
C LYS A 184 -13.18 15.73 9.81
N GLN A 185 -13.46 14.67 9.05
CA GLN A 185 -14.84 14.21 8.82
C GLN A 185 -15.28 13.12 9.78
N TYR A 186 -14.34 12.27 10.25
CA TYR A 186 -14.67 11.03 10.94
C TYR A 186 -14.00 10.86 12.32
N ALA A 187 -13.36 11.89 12.89
CA ALA A 187 -12.64 11.77 14.16
C ALA A 187 -13.51 11.23 15.31
N ASP A 188 -14.80 11.58 15.33
CA ASP A 188 -15.76 11.15 16.35
C ASP A 188 -16.60 9.92 15.94
N ASN A 189 -16.32 9.34 14.76
CA ASN A 189 -17.06 8.19 14.28
C ASN A 189 -16.45 6.89 14.81
N PRO A 190 -17.18 6.07 15.60
CA PRO A 190 -16.64 4.88 16.25
C PRO A 190 -16.19 3.78 15.28
N ARG A 191 -16.51 3.87 14.00
CA ARG A 191 -16.01 2.96 12.96
C ARG A 191 -14.57 3.26 12.55
N PHE A 192 -14.05 4.45 12.89
CA PHE A 192 -12.72 4.90 12.49
C PHE A 192 -11.75 4.84 13.65
N GLU A 193 -10.58 4.29 13.39
CA GLU A 193 -9.41 4.37 14.25
C GLU A 193 -8.29 5.12 13.52
N PHE A 194 -7.73 6.15 14.16
CA PHE A 194 -6.72 7.02 13.57
C PHE A 194 -5.41 6.95 14.33
N VAL A 195 -4.32 6.67 13.61
CA VAL A 195 -2.97 6.67 14.16
C VAL A 195 -2.09 7.64 13.36
N LYS A 196 -1.61 8.69 14.03
CA LYS A 196 -0.70 9.68 13.46
C LYS A 196 0.70 9.51 14.04
N TYR A 197 1.66 9.22 13.20
CA TYR A 197 3.07 9.18 13.56
C TYR A 197 3.73 10.53 13.30
N ALA A 198 4.79 10.86 14.07
CA ALA A 198 5.48 12.13 13.92
C ALA A 198 6.58 12.09 12.83
N ASN A 199 7.31 10.96 12.73
CA ASN A 199 8.57 10.88 12.00
C ASN A 199 8.86 9.45 11.46
N LYS A 200 7.87 8.82 10.85
CA LYS A 200 8.02 7.51 10.18
C LYS A 200 8.22 7.61 8.66
N GLY A 201 8.05 8.82 8.11
CA GLY A 201 8.05 9.01 6.66
C GLY A 201 7.00 8.16 5.97
N HIS A 202 7.21 7.87 4.68
CA HIS A 202 6.23 7.13 3.86
C HIS A 202 6.25 5.62 4.10
N ASN A 203 7.44 5.02 4.19
CA ASN A 203 7.58 3.56 4.16
C ASN A 203 7.82 2.92 5.53
N ALA A 204 8.37 3.67 6.52
CA ALA A 204 8.73 3.09 7.81
C ALA A 204 7.54 2.99 8.78
N ILE A 205 6.38 3.43 8.37
CA ILE A 205 5.16 3.48 9.20
C ILE A 205 4.68 2.08 9.62
N ILE A 206 4.92 1.06 8.79
CA ILE A 206 4.54 -0.33 9.07
C ILE A 206 5.60 -1.10 9.85
N TYR A 207 6.70 -0.45 10.23
CA TYR A 207 7.83 -1.08 10.91
C TYR A 207 8.07 -0.51 12.29
N SER A 208 8.53 -1.35 13.23
CA SER A 208 9.04 -0.88 14.52
C SER A 208 10.31 -0.04 14.33
N ASP A 209 10.60 0.86 15.29
CA ASP A 209 11.84 1.67 15.26
C ASP A 209 13.10 0.79 15.32
N GLU A 210 13.00 -0.33 16.03
CA GLU A 210 14.07 -1.31 16.11
C GLU A 210 14.34 -1.96 14.75
N TYR A 211 13.29 -2.34 14.01
CA TYR A 211 13.43 -2.89 12.65
C TYR A 211 13.99 -1.85 11.67
N VAL A 212 13.50 -0.62 11.72
CA VAL A 212 14.04 0.48 10.89
C VAL A 212 15.51 0.71 11.16
N SER A 213 15.90 0.75 12.45
CA SER A 213 17.30 0.89 12.86
C SER A 213 18.15 -0.29 12.36
N TYR A 214 17.63 -1.50 12.46
CA TYR A 214 18.27 -2.70 11.96
C TYR A 214 18.47 -2.64 10.43
N MET A 215 17.45 -2.26 9.66
CA MET A 215 17.55 -2.16 8.20
C MET A 215 18.52 -1.07 7.76
N ASN A 216 18.56 0.07 8.44
CA ASN A 216 19.51 1.14 8.16
C ASN A 216 20.97 0.68 8.41
N ASN A 217 21.22 -0.03 9.51
CA ASN A 217 22.53 -0.60 9.82
C ASN A 217 22.94 -1.66 8.78
N PHE A 218 21.99 -2.52 8.38
CA PHE A 218 22.21 -3.50 7.34
C PHE A 218 22.54 -2.84 5.99
N ALA A 219 21.80 -1.83 5.59
CA ALA A 219 22.06 -1.08 4.35
C ALA A 219 23.45 -0.41 4.38
N ALA A 220 23.85 0.16 5.52
CA ALA A 220 25.18 0.75 5.70
C ALA A 220 26.30 -0.31 5.62
N GLU A 221 26.11 -1.46 6.27
CA GLU A 221 27.04 -2.61 6.20
C GLU A 221 27.18 -3.10 4.76
N MET A 222 26.06 -3.28 4.03
CA MET A 222 26.06 -3.69 2.63
C MET A 222 26.78 -2.67 1.73
N LYS A 223 26.50 -1.37 1.93
CA LYS A 223 27.17 -0.28 1.19
C LYS A 223 28.67 -0.27 1.45
N SER A 224 29.11 -0.49 2.69
CA SER A 224 30.55 -0.56 3.02
C SER A 224 31.24 -1.77 2.40
N PHE A 225 30.52 -2.90 2.28
CA PHE A 225 31.04 -4.16 1.77
C PHE A 225 31.14 -4.19 0.24
N PHE A 226 30.16 -3.61 -0.45
CA PHE A 226 30.05 -3.70 -1.92
C PHE A 226 30.45 -2.43 -2.67
N GLY A 227 30.62 -1.30 -1.98
CA GLY A 227 30.85 0.01 -2.58
C GLY A 227 29.59 0.64 -3.18
N ALA A 228 29.61 1.97 -3.33
CA ALA A 228 28.42 2.75 -3.68
C ALA A 228 27.88 2.53 -5.11
N ASP A 229 28.65 1.90 -6.02
CA ASP A 229 28.39 1.89 -7.45
C ASP A 229 27.84 0.57 -8.02
N LYS A 230 27.38 -0.37 -7.19
CA LYS A 230 26.91 -1.67 -7.68
C LYS A 230 25.44 -1.91 -7.41
N THR A 231 24.73 -2.37 -8.45
CA THR A 231 23.32 -2.76 -8.33
C THR A 231 23.14 -4.07 -7.56
N PRO A 232 21.99 -4.32 -6.91
CA PRO A 232 21.72 -5.56 -6.19
C PRO A 232 21.98 -6.84 -7.00
N SER A 233 21.68 -6.85 -8.30
CA SER A 233 21.93 -7.98 -9.19
C SER A 233 23.42 -8.27 -9.43
N GLN A 234 24.26 -7.24 -9.42
CA GLN A 234 25.72 -7.40 -9.49
C GLN A 234 26.33 -7.90 -8.18
N LEU A 235 25.59 -7.74 -7.09
CA LEU A 235 25.97 -8.16 -5.75
C LEU A 235 25.67 -9.64 -5.50
N LEU A 236 24.59 -10.15 -6.08
CA LEU A 236 24.19 -11.57 -5.96
C LEU A 236 25.17 -12.54 -6.64
N GLN A 237 26.01 -12.06 -7.54
CA GLN A 237 27.03 -12.87 -8.23
C GLN A 237 28.34 -13.06 -7.45
N ARG A 238 28.49 -12.50 -6.25
CA ARG A 238 29.72 -12.60 -5.46
C ARG A 238 29.52 -13.17 -4.06
N THR A 239 29.98 -14.39 -3.91
CA THR A 239 30.58 -15.05 -2.73
C THR A 239 29.68 -15.55 -1.60
N SER A 240 30.09 -16.71 -1.08
CA SER A 240 29.64 -17.36 0.15
C SER A 240 29.48 -16.43 1.38
N ARG A 241 30.13 -15.29 1.39
CA ARG A 241 30.06 -14.30 2.48
C ARG A 241 28.82 -13.39 2.38
N SER A 242 28.39 -13.04 1.18
CA SER A 242 27.13 -12.29 0.98
C SER A 242 25.91 -13.17 1.28
N GLU A 243 25.95 -14.45 0.90
CA GLU A 243 24.91 -15.41 1.30
C GLU A 243 24.84 -15.60 2.81
N TYR A 244 25.98 -15.63 3.49
CA TYR A 244 26.05 -15.73 4.95
C TYR A 244 25.45 -14.48 5.63
N ILE A 245 25.77 -13.28 5.14
CA ILE A 245 25.19 -12.02 5.66
C ILE A 245 23.68 -12.02 5.43
N LEU A 246 23.22 -12.32 4.22
CA LEU A 246 21.79 -12.39 3.87
C LEU A 246 21.03 -13.43 4.70
N GLN A 247 21.60 -14.62 4.92
CA GLN A 247 20.98 -15.64 5.77
C GLN A 247 20.92 -15.22 7.25
N ARG A 248 22.00 -14.64 7.77
CA ARG A 248 22.04 -14.15 9.16
C ARG A 248 21.00 -13.07 9.39
N HIS A 249 20.80 -12.20 8.43
CA HIS A 249 19.84 -11.10 8.51
C HIS A 249 18.39 -11.57 8.32
N LYS A 250 18.11 -12.53 7.44
CA LYS A 250 16.79 -13.17 7.34
C LYS A 250 16.33 -13.77 8.66
N HIS A 251 17.19 -14.48 9.37
CA HIS A 251 16.88 -15.06 10.67
C HIS A 251 16.66 -14.02 11.79
N ARG A 252 17.28 -12.85 11.70
CA ARG A 252 17.11 -11.76 12.67
C ARG A 252 15.88 -10.91 12.39
N ALA A 253 15.62 -10.59 11.13
CA ALA A 253 14.45 -9.84 10.69
C ALA A 253 13.14 -10.48 11.19
N VAL A 254 13.00 -11.80 11.04
CA VAL A 254 11.83 -12.55 11.53
C VAL A 254 11.60 -12.42 13.04
N ARG A 255 12.64 -12.19 13.85
CA ARG A 255 12.47 -12.03 15.31
C ARG A 255 12.09 -10.62 15.76
N HIS A 256 12.42 -9.60 14.98
CA HIS A 256 12.23 -8.19 15.37
C HIS A 256 10.99 -7.53 14.77
N HIS A 257 10.26 -8.26 13.92
CA HIS A 257 9.22 -7.69 13.06
C HIS A 257 7.87 -7.49 13.73
N PHE A 258 7.58 -8.18 14.82
CA PHE A 258 6.22 -8.30 15.35
C PHE A 258 6.01 -7.63 16.71
N GLY A 259 6.56 -6.45 16.90
CA GLY A 259 6.40 -5.69 18.15
C GLY A 259 5.23 -4.69 18.19
N PHE A 260 4.51 -4.46 17.08
CA PHE A 260 3.42 -3.49 17.02
C PHE A 260 2.38 -3.88 15.96
N LEU A 261 1.32 -4.43 16.39
CA LEU A 261 -0.08 -4.23 15.99
C LEU A 261 -0.96 -4.74 17.10
#